data_33104ebba25f5f2a9c991eee47046983
#
_entry.id   33104ebba25f5f2a9c991eee47046983
#
_cell.length_a   1.000
_cell.length_b   1.000
_cell.length_c   1.000
_cell.angle_alpha   90.00
_cell.angle_beta   90.00
_cell.angle_gamma   90.00
#
_symmetry.space_group_name_H-M   'P 1'
#
loop_
_entity.id
_entity.type
_entity.pdbx_description
1 polymer ?
#
loop_
_entity_poly.entity_id
_entity_poly.type
_entity_poly.pdbx_seq_one_letter_code
_entity_poly.pdbx_strand_id
1 'polypeptide(L)'
;SLKDASAYNVQFDNGHPVFIDTLSFDHYEEGNPWVAYGQFCRHFLAPLALMAHVDINLNELLRTNIDGIPLTLAAKLLPTRMLLRPSMAMHIWMHARSEQQAQQNRDGDRAVGGNFSRNAFHGLIDSLRKAVSKLEWKPGGTEWFDYYEANNNYGDKGLEEKEHLVRAQLEQFQPTSVWDLGGNTGRFSRIAVDVGARVVCFDIDPACVESNYLHIKANNETGLLPLLMDLGNPSPALGWDSSERSSLADRGPVDLLMALGLVHHLAIGINVSFDMIAEMFSRLARNLIVEFIP
;
A
#
# COMPACT_ATOMS: atom_id res chain seq x y z
N SER A 1 -3.05 21.95 13.85
CA SER A 1 -3.65 21.29 12.68
C SER A 1 -2.57 20.69 11.80
N LEU A 2 -2.91 19.66 11.02
CA LEU A 2 -2.04 19.12 9.99
C LEU A 2 -2.02 20.08 8.80
N LYS A 3 -0.82 20.46 8.31
CA LYS A 3 -0.63 21.34 7.15
C LYS A 3 -0.16 20.59 5.90
N ASP A 4 0.42 19.39 6.06
CA ASP A 4 0.77 18.48 4.98
C ASP A 4 0.17 17.10 5.23
N ALA A 5 -0.87 16.74 4.47
CA ALA A 5 -1.58 15.46 4.54
C ALA A 5 -1.18 14.53 3.41
N SER A 6 0.11 14.42 3.12
CA SER A 6 0.62 13.47 2.14
C SER A 6 0.55 12.03 2.67
N ALA A 7 0.15 11.08 1.84
CA ALA A 7 0.20 9.66 2.16
C ALA A 7 1.64 9.16 2.38
N TYR A 8 2.62 9.83 1.79
CA TYR A 8 4.04 9.50 1.97
C TYR A 8 4.59 9.84 3.36
N ASN A 9 3.84 10.62 4.17
CA ASN A 9 4.15 10.89 5.56
C ASN A 9 3.65 9.81 6.52
N VAL A 10 3.07 8.71 5.99
CA VAL A 10 2.65 7.55 6.76
C VAL A 10 3.55 6.37 6.44
N GLN A 11 4.10 5.76 7.46
CA GLN A 11 4.89 4.53 7.40
C GLN A 11 4.25 3.48 8.32
N PHE A 12 4.68 2.23 8.17
CA PHE A 12 4.24 1.16 9.06
C PHE A 12 5.37 0.75 9.99
N ASP A 13 5.10 0.77 11.28
CA ASP A 13 5.99 0.25 12.32
C ASP A 13 5.26 -0.85 13.08
N ASN A 14 5.83 -2.07 13.06
CA ASN A 14 5.24 -3.24 13.72
C ASN A 14 3.75 -3.44 13.40
N GLY A 15 3.37 -3.36 12.13
CA GLY A 15 1.99 -3.53 11.66
C GLY A 15 1.04 -2.35 11.94
N HIS A 16 1.52 -1.26 12.53
CA HIS A 16 0.73 -0.07 12.82
C HIS A 16 1.12 1.12 11.93
N PRO A 17 0.16 1.86 11.35
CA PRO A 17 0.47 3.08 10.62
C PRO A 17 0.95 4.18 11.57
N VAL A 18 2.08 4.79 11.25
CA VAL A 18 2.70 5.88 12.01
C VAL A 18 2.92 7.07 11.10
N PHE A 19 2.52 8.26 11.56
CA PHE A 19 2.82 9.51 10.87
C PHE A 19 4.24 9.95 11.23
N ILE A 20 5.12 10.08 10.23
CA ILE A 20 6.56 10.26 10.44
C ILE A 20 7.05 11.70 10.32
N ASP A 21 6.28 12.61 9.73
CA ASP A 21 6.66 14.01 9.58
C ASP A 21 6.03 14.91 10.64
N THR A 22 6.77 15.15 11.72
CA THR A 22 6.33 16.05 12.81
C THR A 22 6.29 17.52 12.39
N LEU A 23 7.03 17.93 11.35
CA LEU A 23 7.03 19.30 10.83
C LEU A 23 5.76 19.62 10.03
N SER A 24 4.98 18.60 9.67
CA SER A 24 3.68 18.76 9.03
C SER A 24 2.56 19.25 9.95
N PHE A 25 2.84 19.47 11.24
CA PHE A 25 1.87 20.03 12.19
C PHE A 25 2.14 21.52 12.43
N ASP A 26 1.05 22.27 12.57
CA ASP A 26 1.08 23.69 12.91
C ASP A 26 -0.07 24.09 13.84
N HIS A 27 0.03 25.26 14.44
CA HIS A 27 -1.09 25.80 15.20
C HIS A 27 -2.30 26.08 14.28
N TYR A 28 -3.49 25.71 14.76
CA TYR A 28 -4.72 26.06 14.06
C TYR A 28 -5.08 27.51 14.34
N GLU A 29 -5.22 28.28 13.28
CA GLU A 29 -5.73 29.66 13.36
C GLU A 29 -7.22 29.67 13.07
N GLU A 30 -8.03 30.09 14.05
CA GLU A 30 -9.46 30.20 13.89
C GLU A 30 -9.82 31.27 12.84
N GLY A 31 -10.79 30.96 12.00
CA GLY A 31 -11.18 31.81 10.87
C GLY A 31 -10.63 31.33 9.52
N ASN A 32 -9.56 30.52 9.53
CA ASN A 32 -8.96 29.98 8.33
C ASN A 32 -9.47 28.58 7.98
N PRO A 33 -9.69 28.26 6.69
CA PRO A 33 -9.98 26.89 6.26
C PRO A 33 -8.78 25.97 6.51
N TRP A 34 -9.04 24.66 6.66
CA TRP A 34 -7.97 23.70 6.81
C TRP A 34 -7.12 23.59 5.53
N VAL A 35 -5.86 23.99 5.60
CA VAL A 35 -4.96 24.08 4.45
C VAL A 35 -4.71 22.72 3.78
N ALA A 36 -4.65 21.62 4.54
CA ALA A 36 -4.39 20.28 3.99
C ALA A 36 -5.67 19.54 3.54
N TYR A 37 -6.84 20.19 3.56
CA TYR A 37 -8.11 19.52 3.22
C TYR A 37 -8.11 18.89 1.82
N GLY A 38 -7.72 19.65 0.80
CA GLY A 38 -7.67 19.15 -0.57
C GLY A 38 -6.66 18.02 -0.75
N GLN A 39 -5.50 18.16 -0.12
CA GLN A 39 -4.45 17.15 -0.14
C GLN A 39 -4.92 15.86 0.54
N PHE A 40 -5.54 15.92 1.72
CA PHE A 40 -6.13 14.76 2.38
C PHE A 40 -7.16 14.04 1.48
N CYS A 41 -8.03 14.80 0.82
CA CYS A 41 -9.01 14.20 -0.09
C CYS A 41 -8.34 13.48 -1.27
N ARG A 42 -7.25 14.03 -1.83
CA ARG A 42 -6.53 13.42 -2.96
C ARG A 42 -5.64 12.24 -2.55
N HIS A 43 -5.00 12.29 -1.37
CA HIS A 43 -4.06 11.26 -0.92
C HIS A 43 -4.73 10.10 -0.17
N PHE A 44 -5.87 10.34 0.48
CA PHE A 44 -6.52 9.32 1.32
C PHE A 44 -7.96 9.03 0.89
N LEU A 45 -8.85 10.03 0.86
CA LEU A 45 -10.26 9.74 0.62
C LEU A 45 -10.52 9.21 -0.80
N ALA A 46 -9.93 9.83 -1.82
CA ALA A 46 -10.15 9.44 -3.21
C ALA A 46 -9.61 8.02 -3.50
N PRO A 47 -8.34 7.68 -3.20
CA PRO A 47 -7.84 6.32 -3.42
C PRO A 47 -8.62 5.27 -2.63
N LEU A 48 -8.89 5.49 -1.35
CA LEU A 48 -9.65 4.54 -0.53
C LEU A 48 -11.08 4.34 -1.03
N ALA A 49 -11.74 5.41 -1.50
CA ALA A 49 -13.08 5.31 -2.08
C ALA A 49 -13.09 4.55 -3.41
N LEU A 50 -12.09 4.75 -4.26
CA LEU A 50 -11.92 4.02 -5.52
C LEU A 50 -11.67 2.54 -5.26
N MET A 51 -10.75 2.20 -4.36
CA MET A 51 -10.46 0.83 -3.95
C MET A 51 -11.69 0.11 -3.37
N ALA A 52 -12.47 0.80 -2.51
CA ALA A 52 -13.62 0.21 -1.84
C ALA A 52 -14.87 0.08 -2.72
N HIS A 53 -15.04 0.91 -3.76
CA HIS A 53 -16.30 1.00 -4.50
C HIS A 53 -16.20 0.71 -5.99
N VAL A 54 -15.00 0.63 -6.53
CA VAL A 54 -14.74 0.36 -7.95
C VAL A 54 -13.89 -0.89 -8.10
N ASP A 55 -12.59 -0.79 -7.79
CA ASP A 55 -11.64 -1.89 -7.91
C ASP A 55 -10.43 -1.65 -7.01
N ILE A 56 -9.97 -2.69 -6.30
CA ILE A 56 -8.83 -2.62 -5.40
C ILE A 56 -7.54 -2.22 -6.13
N ASN A 57 -7.38 -2.59 -7.39
CA ASN A 57 -6.21 -2.28 -8.21
C ASN A 57 -6.08 -0.78 -8.56
N LEU A 58 -7.10 0.03 -8.27
CA LEU A 58 -7.02 1.49 -8.44
C LEU A 58 -6.09 2.18 -7.43
N ASN A 59 -5.53 1.44 -6.46
CA ASN A 59 -4.39 1.89 -5.65
C ASN A 59 -3.20 2.33 -6.52
N GLU A 60 -2.99 1.68 -7.68
CA GLU A 60 -1.92 2.00 -8.65
C GLU A 60 -1.98 3.44 -9.19
N LEU A 61 -3.15 4.09 -9.13
CA LEU A 61 -3.27 5.50 -9.53
C LEU A 61 -2.41 6.44 -8.67
N LEU A 62 -2.07 6.07 -7.42
CA LEU A 62 -1.16 6.87 -6.59
C LEU A 62 0.28 6.85 -7.13
N ARG A 63 0.70 5.80 -7.83
CA ARG A 63 2.03 5.73 -8.47
C ARG A 63 2.19 6.76 -9.59
N THR A 64 1.11 7.02 -10.34
CA THR A 64 1.10 7.98 -11.46
C THR A 64 0.69 9.39 -11.02
N ASN A 65 0.15 9.56 -9.82
CA ASN A 65 -0.29 10.82 -9.26
C ASN A 65 0.38 11.05 -7.90
N ILE A 66 1.65 11.47 -7.91
CA ILE A 66 2.44 11.63 -6.69
C ILE A 66 1.87 12.68 -5.73
N ASP A 67 1.17 13.70 -6.25
CA ASP A 67 0.46 14.73 -5.48
C ASP A 67 -0.97 14.32 -5.08
N GLY A 68 -1.27 13.01 -5.16
CA GLY A 68 -2.57 12.44 -4.90
C GLY A 68 -3.50 12.40 -6.12
N ILE A 69 -4.50 11.53 -6.08
CA ILE A 69 -5.44 11.32 -7.19
C ILE A 69 -6.31 12.58 -7.38
N PRO A 70 -6.33 13.21 -8.58
CA PRO A 70 -7.17 14.37 -8.84
C PRO A 70 -8.64 14.06 -8.55
N LEU A 71 -9.33 14.92 -7.77
CA LEU A 71 -10.73 14.69 -7.40
C LEU A 71 -11.66 14.66 -8.60
N THR A 72 -11.30 15.36 -9.68
CA THR A 72 -12.04 15.31 -10.95
C THR A 72 -11.97 13.95 -11.62
N LEU A 73 -10.83 13.24 -11.51
CA LEU A 73 -10.67 11.86 -11.96
C LEU A 73 -11.46 10.91 -11.07
N ALA A 74 -11.31 11.03 -9.75
CA ALA A 74 -12.05 10.21 -8.80
C ALA A 74 -13.57 10.34 -8.97
N ALA A 75 -14.07 11.56 -9.16
CA ALA A 75 -15.49 11.84 -9.38
C ALA A 75 -16.05 11.19 -10.66
N LYS A 76 -15.20 11.02 -11.70
CA LYS A 76 -15.59 10.35 -12.96
C LYS A 76 -15.60 8.83 -12.83
N LEU A 77 -14.68 8.27 -12.04
CA LEU A 77 -14.53 6.82 -11.88
C LEU A 77 -15.50 6.24 -10.86
N LEU A 78 -15.85 7.00 -9.81
CA LEU A 78 -16.76 6.55 -8.77
C LEU A 78 -18.19 6.37 -9.31
N PRO A 79 -18.91 5.32 -8.88
CA PRO A 79 -20.30 5.10 -9.26
C PRO A 79 -21.19 6.27 -8.83
N THR A 80 -22.11 6.70 -9.68
CA THR A 80 -23.02 7.84 -9.42
C THR A 80 -23.89 7.66 -8.18
N ARG A 81 -24.16 6.41 -7.77
CA ARG A 81 -24.84 6.11 -6.50
C ARG A 81 -24.10 6.66 -5.27
N MET A 82 -22.80 6.93 -5.37
CA MET A 82 -22.01 7.52 -4.29
C MET A 82 -22.39 8.99 -4.03
N LEU A 83 -23.00 9.69 -4.99
CA LEU A 83 -23.57 11.02 -4.81
C LEU A 83 -24.71 11.03 -3.77
N LEU A 84 -25.37 9.90 -3.54
CA LEU A 84 -26.39 9.76 -2.51
C LEU A 84 -25.81 9.70 -1.08
N ARG A 85 -24.50 9.60 -0.95
CA ARG A 85 -23.79 9.69 0.33
C ARG A 85 -23.30 11.13 0.54
N PRO A 86 -23.88 11.92 1.46
CA PRO A 86 -23.60 13.36 1.57
C PRO A 86 -22.12 13.68 1.76
N SER A 87 -21.40 12.90 2.57
CA SER A 87 -19.95 13.09 2.77
C SER A 87 -19.15 12.86 1.49
N MET A 88 -19.48 11.83 0.71
CA MET A 88 -18.80 11.56 -0.57
C MET A 88 -19.11 12.66 -1.58
N ALA A 89 -20.38 13.04 -1.71
CA ALA A 89 -20.80 14.15 -2.60
C ALA A 89 -20.05 15.45 -2.26
N MET A 90 -19.95 15.80 -0.98
CA MET A 90 -19.27 17.01 -0.51
C MET A 90 -17.75 16.95 -0.76
N HIS A 91 -17.08 15.88 -0.30
CA HIS A 91 -15.62 15.84 -0.28
C HIS A 91 -14.99 15.46 -1.63
N ILE A 92 -15.74 14.85 -2.55
CA ILE A 92 -15.22 14.50 -3.88
C ILE A 92 -15.85 15.37 -4.95
N TRP A 93 -17.17 15.31 -5.20
CA TRP A 93 -17.78 16.00 -6.34
C TRP A 93 -17.86 17.52 -6.17
N MET A 94 -18.33 18.00 -5.02
CA MET A 94 -18.43 19.46 -4.79
C MET A 94 -17.03 20.07 -4.70
N HIS A 95 -16.10 19.40 -4.05
CA HIS A 95 -14.69 19.84 -3.95
C HIS A 95 -14.03 19.87 -5.33
N ALA A 96 -14.19 18.82 -6.16
CA ALA A 96 -13.69 18.78 -7.53
C ALA A 96 -14.21 19.97 -8.37
N ARG A 97 -15.50 20.29 -8.26
CA ARG A 97 -16.10 21.46 -8.94
C ARG A 97 -15.50 22.78 -8.45
N SER A 98 -15.30 22.90 -7.14
CA SER A 98 -14.68 24.09 -6.55
C SER A 98 -13.25 24.30 -7.04
N GLU A 99 -12.45 23.23 -7.12
CA GLU A 99 -11.08 23.27 -7.66
C GLU A 99 -11.07 23.70 -9.14
N GLN A 100 -11.97 23.14 -9.95
CA GLN A 100 -12.08 23.52 -11.38
C GLN A 100 -12.47 24.98 -11.56
N GLN A 101 -13.45 25.46 -10.80
CA GLN A 101 -13.86 26.87 -10.83
C GLN A 101 -12.71 27.80 -10.38
N ALA A 102 -11.95 27.35 -9.37
CA ALA A 102 -10.79 28.09 -8.89
C ALA A 102 -9.70 28.22 -9.96
N GLN A 103 -9.47 27.17 -10.74
CA GLN A 103 -8.50 27.18 -11.85
C GLN A 103 -8.95 28.07 -13.02
N GLN A 104 -10.26 28.10 -13.33
CA GLN A 104 -10.80 28.90 -14.42
C GLN A 104 -10.83 30.41 -14.10
N ASN A 105 -10.92 30.78 -12.83
CA ASN A 105 -11.05 32.15 -12.38
C ASN A 105 -9.71 32.75 -11.89
N ARG A 106 -8.58 32.33 -12.44
CA ARG A 106 -7.22 32.77 -12.02
C ARG A 106 -6.93 34.26 -12.15
N ASP A 107 -7.79 35.04 -12.82
CA ASP A 107 -7.61 36.47 -13.05
C ASP A 107 -8.37 37.41 -12.06
N GLY A 108 -8.96 36.90 -11.00
CA GLY A 108 -9.69 37.68 -10.02
C GLY A 108 -9.20 37.49 -8.59
N ASP A 109 -8.91 38.61 -7.94
CA ASP A 109 -8.64 38.74 -6.50
C ASP A 109 -9.51 37.78 -5.67
N ARG A 110 -8.94 36.76 -5.08
CA ARG A 110 -9.62 35.85 -4.16
C ARG A 110 -9.09 36.02 -2.75
N ALA A 111 -9.65 36.97 -2.07
CA ALA A 111 -9.89 36.84 -0.66
C ALA A 111 -10.97 35.76 -0.45
N VAL A 112 -10.59 34.50 -0.21
CA VAL A 112 -11.47 33.51 0.43
C VAL A 112 -11.51 33.84 1.92
N GLY A 113 -12.05 35.02 2.23
CA GLY A 113 -12.38 35.47 3.56
C GLY A 113 -13.72 34.90 3.99
N GLY A 114 -13.79 33.61 4.23
CA GLY A 114 -14.92 33.03 4.97
C GLY A 114 -14.46 32.85 6.42
N ASN A 115 -15.26 33.35 7.36
CA ASN A 115 -15.00 33.11 8.79
C ASN A 115 -15.26 31.61 9.09
N PHE A 116 -14.22 30.78 8.88
CA PHE A 116 -14.30 29.33 9.08
C PHE A 116 -14.17 29.04 10.57
N SER A 117 -15.29 28.95 11.27
CA SER A 117 -15.30 28.79 12.71
C SER A 117 -14.68 27.43 13.14
N ARG A 118 -14.20 27.39 14.38
CA ARG A 118 -13.68 26.15 14.99
C ARG A 118 -14.70 25.00 14.94
N ASN A 119 -15.99 25.29 15.10
CA ASN A 119 -17.04 24.29 14.97
C ASN A 119 -17.17 23.76 13.54
N ALA A 120 -17.02 24.61 12.53
CA ALA A 120 -17.02 24.21 11.12
C ALA A 120 -15.80 23.32 10.82
N PHE A 121 -14.61 23.63 11.40
CA PHE A 121 -13.41 22.79 11.30
C PHE A 121 -13.64 21.39 11.91
N HIS A 122 -14.16 21.30 13.13
CA HIS A 122 -14.48 20.01 13.76
C HIS A 122 -15.52 19.23 12.94
N GLY A 123 -16.56 19.90 12.44
CA GLY A 123 -17.58 19.29 11.58
C GLY A 123 -17.00 18.73 10.29
N LEU A 124 -16.03 19.41 9.67
CA LEU A 124 -15.31 18.94 8.49
C LEU A 124 -14.51 17.66 8.79
N ILE A 125 -13.73 17.66 9.87
CA ILE A 125 -12.93 16.50 10.28
C ILE A 125 -13.83 15.30 10.62
N ASP A 126 -14.92 15.52 11.36
CA ASP A 126 -15.89 14.47 11.69
C ASP A 126 -16.56 13.88 10.45
N SER A 127 -16.87 14.74 9.46
CA SER A 127 -17.43 14.29 8.19
C SER A 127 -16.45 13.42 7.40
N LEU A 128 -15.18 13.83 7.33
CA LEU A 128 -14.11 13.03 6.69
C LEU A 128 -13.88 11.70 7.43
N ARG A 129 -13.81 11.73 8.76
CA ARG A 129 -13.67 10.52 9.56
C ARG A 129 -14.80 9.53 9.29
N LYS A 130 -16.07 10.02 9.26
CA LYS A 130 -17.24 9.21 8.93
C LYS A 130 -17.23 8.71 7.49
N ALA A 131 -16.67 9.47 6.54
CA ALA A 131 -16.55 9.06 5.17
C ALA A 131 -15.56 7.88 5.05
N VAL A 132 -14.36 8.02 5.63
CA VAL A 132 -13.30 6.99 5.60
C VAL A 132 -13.71 5.73 6.38
N SER A 133 -14.28 5.87 7.59
CA SER A 133 -14.66 4.73 8.43
C SER A 133 -15.76 3.82 7.86
N LYS A 134 -16.44 4.26 6.80
CA LYS A 134 -17.48 3.49 6.07
C LYS A 134 -16.97 2.85 4.79
N LEU A 135 -15.69 3.03 4.48
CA LEU A 135 -15.06 2.38 3.35
C LEU A 135 -14.61 0.99 3.79
N GLU A 136 -15.09 -0.01 3.11
CA GLU A 136 -14.75 -1.41 3.34
C GLU A 136 -14.40 -2.05 2.02
N TRP A 137 -13.36 -2.84 2.02
CA TRP A 137 -13.06 -3.81 1.00
C TRP A 137 -12.98 -5.18 1.67
N LYS A 138 -13.62 -6.19 1.09
CA LYS A 138 -13.60 -7.55 1.61
C LYS A 138 -12.78 -8.42 0.68
N PRO A 139 -11.64 -8.96 1.16
CA PRO A 139 -10.88 -9.91 0.37
C PRO A 139 -11.68 -11.18 0.12
N GLY A 140 -11.49 -11.81 -1.02
CA GLY A 140 -12.06 -13.11 -1.32
C GLY A 140 -12.14 -13.37 -2.82
N GLY A 141 -12.17 -14.65 -3.18
CA GLY A 141 -12.38 -15.10 -4.56
C GLY A 141 -11.20 -14.89 -5.51
N THR A 142 -10.00 -14.66 -4.99
CA THR A 142 -8.79 -14.63 -5.79
C THR A 142 -8.18 -16.03 -5.89
N GLU A 143 -7.38 -16.26 -6.94
CA GLU A 143 -6.79 -17.57 -7.25
C GLU A 143 -5.87 -18.07 -6.12
N TRP A 144 -5.19 -17.16 -5.40
CA TRP A 144 -4.14 -17.48 -4.44
C TRP A 144 -4.57 -17.41 -2.97
N PHE A 145 -5.77 -16.86 -2.70
CA PHE A 145 -6.23 -16.63 -1.32
C PHE A 145 -6.37 -17.93 -0.51
N ASP A 146 -6.91 -19.00 -1.13
CA ASP A 146 -7.14 -20.30 -0.49
C ASP A 146 -6.04 -21.32 -0.82
N TYR A 147 -4.88 -20.88 -1.35
CA TYR A 147 -3.85 -21.78 -1.87
C TYR A 147 -3.34 -22.78 -0.83
N TYR A 148 -3.05 -22.37 0.37
CA TYR A 148 -2.55 -23.27 1.42
C TYR A 148 -3.62 -24.13 2.07
N GLU A 149 -4.89 -23.71 2.06
CA GLU A 149 -5.99 -24.43 2.71
C GLU A 149 -6.68 -25.43 1.77
N ALA A 150 -6.88 -25.06 0.51
CA ALA A 150 -7.70 -25.85 -0.43
C ALA A 150 -6.93 -26.47 -1.61
N ASN A 151 -5.82 -25.86 -2.05
CA ASN A 151 -5.19 -26.16 -3.33
C ASN A 151 -3.67 -26.41 -3.26
N ASN A 152 -3.09 -26.67 -2.07
CA ASN A 152 -1.66 -26.91 -2.02
C ASN A 152 -1.28 -28.25 -2.66
N ASN A 153 -0.31 -28.21 -3.57
CA ASN A 153 0.17 -29.40 -4.31
C ASN A 153 1.10 -30.29 -3.47
N TYR A 154 1.44 -29.90 -2.23
CA TYR A 154 2.46 -30.59 -1.41
C TYR A 154 1.86 -31.67 -0.51
N GLY A 155 0.58 -31.57 -0.13
CA GLY A 155 0.02 -32.31 1.00
C GLY A 155 0.68 -31.91 2.34
N ASP A 156 0.11 -32.33 3.46
CA ASP A 156 0.54 -31.87 4.79
C ASP A 156 2.04 -32.21 5.07
N LYS A 157 2.49 -33.41 4.75
CA LYS A 157 3.88 -33.85 4.94
C LYS A 157 4.89 -33.06 4.10
N GLY A 158 4.56 -32.79 2.85
CA GLY A 158 5.46 -32.03 1.97
C GLY A 158 5.58 -30.57 2.41
N LEU A 159 4.50 -30.01 2.93
CA LEU A 159 4.51 -28.65 3.47
C LEU A 159 5.33 -28.55 4.76
N GLU A 160 5.22 -29.53 5.68
CA GLU A 160 6.04 -29.64 6.88
C GLU A 160 7.52 -29.77 6.54
N GLU A 161 7.87 -30.62 5.57
CA GLU A 161 9.26 -30.79 5.11
C GLU A 161 9.81 -29.49 4.52
N LYS A 162 9.03 -28.78 3.71
CA LYS A 162 9.40 -27.48 3.15
C LYS A 162 9.65 -26.45 4.27
N GLU A 163 8.80 -26.40 5.31
CA GLU A 163 9.03 -25.53 6.47
C GLU A 163 10.34 -25.86 7.19
N HIS A 164 10.63 -27.16 7.39
CA HIS A 164 11.88 -27.61 7.99
C HIS A 164 13.10 -27.18 7.16
N LEU A 165 13.06 -27.35 5.84
CA LEU A 165 14.15 -26.97 4.95
C LEU A 165 14.38 -25.45 4.96
N VAL A 166 13.32 -24.66 4.86
CA VAL A 166 13.39 -23.19 4.90
C VAL A 166 13.93 -22.72 6.26
N ARG A 167 13.45 -23.28 7.37
CA ARG A 167 13.95 -22.97 8.71
C ARG A 167 15.44 -23.28 8.85
N ALA A 168 15.88 -24.46 8.42
CA ALA A 168 17.28 -24.83 8.49
C ALA A 168 18.21 -23.88 7.71
N GLN A 169 17.76 -23.42 6.52
CA GLN A 169 18.50 -22.42 5.76
C GLN A 169 18.53 -21.07 6.46
N LEU A 170 17.40 -20.60 6.99
CA LEU A 170 17.32 -19.34 7.72
C LEU A 170 18.20 -19.35 8.99
N GLU A 171 18.22 -20.45 9.73
CA GLU A 171 19.10 -20.65 10.89
C GLU A 171 20.58 -20.67 10.51
N GLN A 172 20.93 -21.21 9.33
CA GLN A 172 22.29 -21.20 8.81
C GLN A 172 22.75 -19.80 8.41
N PHE A 173 21.90 -19.04 7.71
CA PHE A 173 22.25 -17.70 7.21
C PHE A 173 22.14 -16.63 8.31
N GLN A 174 21.25 -16.80 9.27
CA GLN A 174 20.95 -15.82 10.34
C GLN A 174 20.75 -14.38 9.80
N PRO A 175 19.87 -14.18 8.81
CA PRO A 175 19.68 -12.87 8.20
C PRO A 175 19.04 -11.92 9.20
N THR A 176 19.41 -10.63 9.13
CA THR A 176 18.74 -9.55 9.89
C THR A 176 17.58 -8.93 9.10
N SER A 177 17.62 -9.03 7.78
CA SER A 177 16.61 -8.50 6.86
C SER A 177 16.28 -9.53 5.77
N VAL A 178 14.97 -9.76 5.55
CA VAL A 178 14.48 -10.72 4.56
C VAL A 178 13.40 -10.07 3.70
N TRP A 179 13.48 -10.28 2.41
CA TRP A 179 12.36 -10.07 1.51
C TRP A 179 11.81 -11.41 1.04
N ASP A 180 10.51 -11.63 1.27
CA ASP A 180 9.78 -12.81 0.83
C ASP A 180 8.94 -12.43 -0.38
N LEU A 181 9.35 -12.85 -1.57
CA LEU A 181 8.70 -12.53 -2.83
C LEU A 181 7.68 -13.61 -3.21
N GLY A 182 6.42 -13.22 -3.39
CA GLY A 182 5.29 -14.15 -3.57
C GLY A 182 4.97 -14.89 -2.28
N GLY A 183 5.07 -14.19 -1.13
CA GLY A 183 4.95 -14.82 0.19
C GLY A 183 3.52 -15.16 0.61
N ASN A 184 2.51 -14.91 -0.24
CA ASN A 184 1.10 -15.21 -0.02
C ASN A 184 0.61 -14.65 1.33
N THR A 185 0.05 -15.47 2.22
CA THR A 185 -0.40 -15.06 3.57
C THR A 185 0.72 -14.99 4.60
N GLY A 186 2.00 -15.07 4.17
CA GLY A 186 3.17 -14.89 5.03
C GLY A 186 3.57 -16.10 5.88
N ARG A 187 3.19 -17.32 5.47
CA ARG A 187 3.51 -18.55 6.21
C ARG A 187 5.02 -18.72 6.40
N PHE A 188 5.79 -18.64 5.33
CA PHE A 188 7.25 -18.76 5.38
C PHE A 188 7.95 -17.51 5.90
N SER A 189 7.33 -16.33 5.66
CA SER A 189 7.79 -15.07 6.25
C SER A 189 7.86 -15.14 7.78
N ARG A 190 6.89 -15.80 8.43
CA ARG A 190 6.87 -15.99 9.90
C ARG A 190 8.02 -16.84 10.40
N ILE A 191 8.44 -17.84 9.62
CA ILE A 191 9.64 -18.64 9.97
C ILE A 191 10.88 -17.74 10.01
N ALA A 192 11.00 -16.79 9.08
CA ALA A 192 12.12 -15.85 9.09
C ALA A 192 12.04 -14.87 10.29
N VAL A 193 10.82 -14.45 10.68
CA VAL A 193 10.63 -13.64 11.90
C VAL A 193 11.01 -14.43 13.16
N ASP A 194 10.65 -15.72 13.23
CA ASP A 194 10.96 -16.59 14.37
C ASP A 194 12.49 -16.74 14.60
N VAL A 195 13.28 -16.69 13.55
CA VAL A 195 14.77 -16.71 13.64
C VAL A 195 15.37 -15.32 13.89
N GLY A 196 14.55 -14.29 14.07
CA GLY A 196 14.97 -12.93 14.46
C GLY A 196 15.11 -11.94 13.32
N ALA A 197 14.72 -12.27 12.08
CA ALA A 197 14.78 -11.36 10.96
C ALA A 197 13.63 -10.34 10.97
N ARG A 198 13.85 -9.15 10.38
CA ARG A 198 12.79 -8.25 9.92
C ARG A 198 12.43 -8.61 8.49
N VAL A 199 11.16 -8.85 8.25
CA VAL A 199 10.67 -9.38 6.99
C VAL A 199 9.73 -8.41 6.29
N VAL A 200 9.92 -8.22 4.99
CA VAL A 200 8.90 -7.64 4.10
C VAL A 200 8.40 -8.76 3.20
N CYS A 201 7.10 -9.06 3.31
CA CYS A 201 6.42 -10.06 2.52
C CYS A 201 5.71 -9.37 1.36
N PHE A 202 6.13 -9.62 0.14
CA PHE A 202 5.52 -9.07 -1.06
C PHE A 202 4.62 -10.11 -1.73
N ASP A 203 3.43 -9.69 -2.15
CA ASP A 203 2.57 -10.51 -2.99
C ASP A 203 1.82 -9.65 -4.00
N ILE A 204 1.45 -10.22 -5.14
CA ILE A 204 0.66 -9.56 -6.17
C ILE A 204 -0.83 -9.59 -5.84
N ASP A 205 -1.26 -10.55 -5.01
CA ASP A 205 -2.67 -10.75 -4.65
C ASP A 205 -3.07 -9.88 -3.46
N PRO A 206 -3.91 -8.85 -3.66
CA PRO A 206 -4.36 -7.98 -2.58
C PRO A 206 -5.12 -8.72 -1.47
N ALA A 207 -5.77 -9.86 -1.76
CA ALA A 207 -6.47 -10.64 -0.75
C ALA A 207 -5.50 -11.38 0.17
N CYS A 208 -4.39 -11.90 -0.36
CA CYS A 208 -3.31 -12.49 0.43
C CYS A 208 -2.65 -11.45 1.33
N VAL A 209 -2.33 -10.27 0.78
CA VAL A 209 -1.72 -9.16 1.54
C VAL A 209 -2.63 -8.70 2.67
N GLU A 210 -3.92 -8.49 2.40
CA GLU A 210 -4.89 -8.08 3.42
C GLU A 210 -5.05 -9.16 4.51
N SER A 211 -5.18 -10.43 4.13
CA SER A 211 -5.27 -11.55 5.07
C SER A 211 -4.05 -11.61 5.99
N ASN A 212 -2.84 -11.47 5.42
CA ASN A 212 -1.60 -11.42 6.17
C ASN A 212 -1.59 -10.22 7.14
N TYR A 213 -1.98 -9.03 6.69
CA TYR A 213 -2.07 -7.83 7.54
C TYR A 213 -3.08 -7.99 8.69
N LEU A 214 -4.27 -8.53 8.39
CA LEU A 214 -5.29 -8.77 9.41
C LEU A 214 -4.84 -9.80 10.45
N HIS A 215 -4.10 -10.84 10.02
CA HIS A 215 -3.52 -11.82 10.92
C HIS A 215 -2.47 -11.20 11.86
N ILE A 216 -1.54 -10.40 11.31
CA ILE A 216 -0.54 -9.64 12.08
C ILE A 216 -1.23 -8.77 13.14
N LYS A 217 -2.25 -8.05 12.72
CA LYS A 217 -2.99 -7.14 13.60
C LYS A 217 -3.76 -7.87 14.70
N ALA A 218 -4.40 -8.99 14.38
CA ALA A 218 -5.16 -9.79 15.36
C ALA A 218 -4.26 -10.45 16.41
N ASN A 219 -3.03 -10.83 16.04
CA ASN A 219 -2.08 -11.52 16.90
C ASN A 219 -1.00 -10.59 17.49
N ASN A 220 -1.04 -9.29 17.18
CA ASN A 220 0.00 -8.30 17.55
C ASN A 220 1.41 -8.77 17.15
N GLU A 221 1.54 -9.39 15.97
CA GLU A 221 2.83 -9.82 15.45
C GLU A 221 3.71 -8.62 15.11
N THR A 222 5.00 -8.75 15.31
CA THR A 222 6.00 -7.74 15.01
C THR A 222 7.05 -8.31 14.05
N GLY A 223 7.80 -7.44 13.39
CA GLY A 223 8.89 -7.88 12.50
C GLY A 223 8.45 -8.30 11.10
N LEU A 224 7.15 -8.35 10.79
CA LEU A 224 6.60 -8.68 9.48
C LEU A 224 5.78 -7.51 8.91
N LEU A 225 6.08 -7.13 7.67
CA LEU A 225 5.33 -6.11 6.91
C LEU A 225 4.85 -6.70 5.57
N PRO A 226 3.55 -6.94 5.38
CA PRO A 226 3.02 -7.36 4.10
C PRO A 226 2.81 -6.15 3.17
N LEU A 227 3.22 -6.27 1.91
CA LEU A 227 3.08 -5.22 0.90
C LEU A 227 2.60 -5.80 -0.43
N LEU A 228 1.69 -5.08 -1.08
CA LEU A 228 1.26 -5.38 -2.43
C LEU A 228 2.35 -5.01 -3.43
N MET A 229 2.78 -5.96 -4.27
CA MET A 229 3.83 -5.76 -5.25
C MET A 229 3.67 -6.69 -6.44
N ASP A 230 3.56 -6.11 -7.63
CA ASP A 230 3.74 -6.83 -8.90
C ASP A 230 5.22 -6.84 -9.26
N LEU A 231 5.85 -8.02 -9.25
CA LEU A 231 7.26 -8.17 -9.62
C LEU A 231 7.51 -8.04 -11.13
N GLY A 232 6.47 -8.17 -11.95
CA GLY A 232 6.52 -7.86 -13.38
C GLY A 232 6.56 -6.36 -13.66
N ASN A 233 6.09 -5.55 -12.70
CA ASN A 233 6.09 -4.09 -12.74
C ASN A 233 6.33 -3.51 -11.34
N PRO A 234 7.53 -3.71 -10.76
CA PRO A 234 7.82 -3.29 -9.39
C PRO A 234 7.79 -1.77 -9.23
N SER A 235 7.73 -1.30 -7.99
CA SER A 235 7.73 0.13 -7.69
C SER A 235 8.93 0.84 -8.30
N PRO A 236 8.71 1.76 -9.26
CA PRO A 236 9.79 2.56 -9.85
C PRO A 236 10.23 3.68 -8.88
N ALA A 237 11.33 4.33 -9.22
CA ALA A 237 11.63 5.64 -8.64
C ALA A 237 10.63 6.69 -9.16
N LEU A 238 10.20 7.62 -8.30
CA LEU A 238 9.13 8.57 -8.61
C LEU A 238 9.53 10.01 -8.23
N GLY A 239 8.72 10.96 -8.71
CA GLY A 239 8.85 12.39 -8.42
C GLY A 239 9.81 13.09 -9.37
N TRP A 240 10.25 14.30 -8.97
CA TRP A 240 11.14 15.11 -9.79
C TRP A 240 12.46 14.38 -10.05
N ASP A 241 12.84 14.28 -11.32
CA ASP A 241 14.04 13.58 -11.77
C ASP A 241 14.14 12.12 -11.29
N SER A 242 12.98 11.47 -11.03
CA SER A 242 12.89 10.11 -10.47
C SER A 242 13.71 9.93 -9.18
N SER A 243 13.84 10.97 -8.35
CA SER A 243 14.70 10.99 -7.17
C SER A 243 13.99 11.20 -5.83
N GLU A 244 12.69 11.53 -5.84
CA GLU A 244 11.95 11.80 -4.61
C GLU A 244 11.52 10.54 -3.86
N ARG A 245 11.30 9.45 -4.58
CA ARG A 245 10.90 8.14 -4.02
C ARG A 245 11.76 7.05 -4.63
N SER A 246 12.35 6.23 -3.77
CA SER A 246 13.25 5.15 -4.18
C SER A 246 12.48 4.02 -4.88
N SER A 247 13.09 3.44 -5.92
CA SER A 247 12.60 2.20 -6.53
C SER A 247 12.75 1.01 -5.58
N LEU A 248 12.15 -0.14 -5.94
CA LEU A 248 12.38 -1.40 -5.22
C LEU A 248 13.87 -1.74 -5.18
N ALA A 249 14.59 -1.56 -6.29
CA ALA A 249 16.01 -1.86 -6.36
C ALA A 249 16.86 -0.96 -5.45
N ASP A 250 16.51 0.33 -5.33
CA ASP A 250 17.24 1.28 -4.48
C ASP A 250 17.05 1.02 -2.97
N ARG A 251 16.02 0.24 -2.60
CA ARG A 251 15.74 -0.14 -1.21
C ARG A 251 16.52 -1.35 -0.75
N GLY A 252 17.08 -2.10 -1.68
CA GLY A 252 18.00 -3.22 -1.43
C GLY A 252 19.47 -2.78 -1.32
N PRO A 253 20.40 -3.73 -1.23
CA PRO A 253 20.15 -5.16 -1.04
C PRO A 253 19.79 -5.50 0.41
N VAL A 254 18.90 -6.50 0.59
CA VAL A 254 18.66 -7.13 1.88
C VAL A 254 19.63 -8.29 2.13
N ASP A 255 19.67 -8.84 3.35
CA ASP A 255 20.58 -9.96 3.65
C ASP A 255 20.17 -11.24 2.94
N LEU A 256 18.85 -11.49 2.85
CA LEU A 256 18.33 -12.71 2.23
C LEU A 256 17.01 -12.43 1.51
N LEU A 257 16.86 -13.03 0.34
CA LEU A 257 15.64 -13.06 -0.45
C LEU A 257 15.08 -14.48 -0.47
N MET A 258 13.79 -14.62 -0.24
CA MET A 258 13.06 -15.86 -0.45
C MET A 258 12.19 -15.75 -1.69
N ALA A 259 12.19 -16.78 -2.54
CA ALA A 259 11.35 -16.90 -3.73
C ALA A 259 10.84 -18.35 -3.84
N LEU A 260 9.82 -18.65 -3.03
CA LEU A 260 9.30 -20.01 -2.86
C LEU A 260 8.08 -20.22 -3.77
N GLY A 261 8.22 -21.14 -4.75
CA GLY A 261 7.18 -21.40 -5.73
C GLY A 261 6.89 -20.23 -6.67
N LEU A 262 7.82 -19.29 -6.86
CA LEU A 262 7.60 -18.04 -7.59
C LEU A 262 8.19 -18.03 -9.00
N VAL A 263 9.41 -18.56 -9.17
CA VAL A 263 10.20 -18.31 -10.40
C VAL A 263 9.53 -18.83 -11.67
N HIS A 264 8.76 -19.92 -11.60
CA HIS A 264 8.02 -20.43 -12.73
C HIS A 264 6.84 -19.50 -13.13
N HIS A 265 6.23 -18.78 -12.18
CA HIS A 265 5.21 -17.77 -12.50
C HIS A 265 5.82 -16.59 -13.26
N LEU A 266 7.02 -16.14 -12.88
CA LEU A 266 7.72 -15.09 -13.62
C LEU A 266 8.17 -15.58 -15.00
N ALA A 267 8.68 -16.80 -15.09
CA ALA A 267 9.19 -17.33 -16.36
C ALA A 267 8.07 -17.66 -17.35
N ILE A 268 7.02 -18.33 -16.90
CA ILE A 268 5.92 -18.80 -17.78
C ILE A 268 4.82 -17.73 -17.87
N GLY A 269 4.41 -17.16 -16.74
CA GLY A 269 3.26 -16.24 -16.68
C GLY A 269 3.52 -14.90 -17.36
N ILE A 270 4.71 -14.34 -17.21
CA ILE A 270 5.09 -13.04 -17.80
C ILE A 270 6.30 -13.09 -18.74
N ASN A 271 6.76 -14.31 -19.08
CA ASN A 271 7.82 -14.56 -20.05
C ASN A 271 9.17 -13.87 -19.74
N VAL A 272 9.57 -13.84 -18.47
CA VAL A 272 10.88 -13.34 -18.04
C VAL A 272 11.87 -14.50 -18.00
N SER A 273 13.03 -14.36 -18.68
CA SER A 273 14.04 -15.41 -18.69
C SER A 273 14.65 -15.64 -17.29
N PHE A 274 15.10 -16.86 -17.00
CA PHE A 274 15.76 -17.16 -15.73
C PHE A 274 17.01 -16.30 -15.50
N ASP A 275 17.74 -15.93 -16.55
CA ASP A 275 18.90 -15.02 -16.44
C ASP A 275 18.46 -13.63 -15.95
N MET A 276 17.38 -13.09 -16.49
CA MET A 276 16.83 -11.80 -16.03
C MET A 276 16.33 -11.86 -14.58
N ILE A 277 15.70 -12.97 -14.20
CA ILE A 277 15.25 -13.20 -12.81
C ILE A 277 16.46 -13.25 -11.87
N ALA A 278 17.49 -14.03 -12.23
CA ALA A 278 18.71 -14.16 -11.46
C ALA A 278 19.45 -12.82 -11.31
N GLU A 279 19.55 -12.04 -12.40
CA GLU A 279 20.12 -10.69 -12.38
C GLU A 279 19.35 -9.76 -11.44
N MET A 280 18.01 -9.75 -11.52
CA MET A 280 17.18 -8.97 -10.61
C MET A 280 17.41 -9.36 -9.15
N PHE A 281 17.35 -10.67 -8.83
CA PHE A 281 17.51 -11.16 -7.47
C PHE A 281 18.89 -10.86 -6.90
N SER A 282 19.94 -10.94 -7.71
CA SER A 282 21.32 -10.62 -7.29
C SER A 282 21.50 -9.15 -6.90
N ARG A 283 20.69 -8.24 -7.47
CA ARG A 283 20.69 -6.83 -7.07
C ARG A 283 19.90 -6.58 -5.79
N LEU A 284 18.88 -7.39 -5.53
CA LEU A 284 17.96 -7.18 -4.41
C LEU A 284 18.47 -7.80 -3.09
N ALA A 285 19.33 -8.83 -3.13
CA ALA A 285 19.78 -9.49 -1.92
C ALA A 285 21.19 -10.09 -2.05
N ARG A 286 21.82 -10.35 -0.89
CA ARG A 286 23.14 -10.98 -0.78
C ARG A 286 23.06 -12.51 -0.85
N ASN A 287 21.96 -13.07 -0.34
CA ASN A 287 21.70 -14.52 -0.30
C ASN A 287 20.29 -14.78 -0.83
N LEU A 288 20.07 -15.97 -1.35
CA LEU A 288 18.81 -16.39 -1.96
C LEU A 288 18.41 -17.78 -1.48
N ILE A 289 17.17 -17.93 -1.04
CA ILE A 289 16.48 -19.22 -0.93
C ILE A 289 15.44 -19.26 -2.04
N VAL A 290 15.63 -20.17 -2.98
CA VAL A 290 14.71 -20.33 -4.11
C VAL A 290 14.18 -21.76 -4.15
N GLU A 291 12.86 -21.87 -4.38
CA GLU A 291 12.26 -23.14 -4.72
C GLU A 291 12.06 -23.20 -6.23
N PHE A 292 12.65 -24.19 -6.85
CA PHE A 292 12.47 -24.47 -8.27
C PHE A 292 11.45 -25.60 -8.45
N ILE A 293 10.41 -25.32 -9.20
CA ILE A 293 9.42 -26.31 -9.60
C ILE A 293 9.73 -26.67 -11.06
N PRO A 294 10.13 -27.94 -11.34
CA PRO A 294 10.56 -28.38 -12.66
C PRO A 294 9.41 -28.41 -13.69
#